data_39d7efbd8919f62d5aabc7cff0da2bff
#
_entry.id   39d7efbd8919f62d5aabc7cff0da2bff
#
_cell.length_a   1.000
_cell.length_b   1.000
_cell.length_c   1.000
_cell.angle_alpha   90.00
_cell.angle_beta   90.00
_cell.angle_gamma   90.00
#
_symmetry.space_group_name_H-M   'P 1'
#
loop_
_entity.id
_entity.type
_entity.pdbx_description
1 polymer ?
#
loop_
_entity_poly.entity_id
_entity_poly.type
_entity_poly.pdbx_seq_one_letter_code
_entity_poly.pdbx_strand_id
1 'polypeptide(L)'
;MSKSLNARCIRRWEVEFKPFCDSKVNPYWRKRDLRGYIRDAALTTAYSMVESMAERNAKVDYDGEPNGWTPEFSAWYRERHEQYLKEARDFLDEDATNDEIDEEIENELEAWND
;
A
#
# COMPACT_ATOMS: atom_id res chain seq x y z
N MET A 1 14.33 16.54 -2.14
CA MET A 1 14.20 15.09 -2.19
C MET A 1 12.79 14.67 -1.83
N SER A 2 12.19 13.83 -2.66
CA SER A 2 10.89 13.26 -2.34
C SER A 2 11.03 12.20 -1.25
N LYS A 3 10.04 12.12 -0.37
CA LYS A 3 10.01 11.09 0.65
C LYS A 3 9.63 9.75 0.03
N SER A 4 10.12 8.65 0.59
CA SER A 4 9.76 7.31 0.12
C SER A 4 8.25 7.06 0.28
N LEU A 5 7.73 6.11 -0.50
CA LEU A 5 6.33 5.69 -0.39
C LEU A 5 6.00 5.27 1.04
N ASN A 6 6.88 4.49 1.67
CA ASN A 6 6.67 4.04 3.04
C ASN A 6 6.50 5.22 4.01
N ALA A 7 7.37 6.20 3.93
CA ALA A 7 7.30 7.39 4.79
C ALA A 7 6.01 8.18 4.55
N ARG A 8 5.61 8.30 3.29
CA ARG A 8 4.39 9.02 2.92
C ARG A 8 3.14 8.29 3.39
N CYS A 9 3.12 6.97 3.30
CA CYS A 9 2.02 6.15 3.83
C CYS A 9 1.91 6.30 5.34
N ILE A 10 3.02 6.28 6.06
CA ILE A 10 3.02 6.50 7.51
C ILE A 10 2.38 7.84 7.86
N ARG A 11 2.78 8.90 7.15
CA ARG A 11 2.23 10.23 7.39
C ARG A 11 0.74 10.31 7.11
N ARG A 12 0.27 9.69 6.01
CA ARG A 12 -1.16 9.69 5.68
C ARG A 12 -1.97 8.87 6.67
N TRP A 13 -1.44 7.75 7.14
CA TRP A 13 -2.09 6.98 8.20
C TRP A 13 -2.20 7.77 9.50
N GLU A 14 -1.18 8.54 9.86
CA GLU A 14 -1.25 9.42 11.04
C GLU A 14 -2.39 10.41 10.92
N VAL A 15 -2.54 11.04 9.75
CA VAL A 15 -3.61 12.01 9.50
C VAL A 15 -4.99 11.35 9.62
N GLU A 16 -5.17 10.18 8.99
CA GLU A 16 -6.46 9.48 8.97
C GLU A 16 -6.82 8.91 10.35
N PHE A 17 -5.84 8.45 11.10
CA PHE A 17 -6.07 7.84 12.41
C PHE A 17 -5.98 8.82 13.57
N LYS A 18 -5.56 10.03 13.33
CA LYS A 18 -5.41 11.02 14.39
C LYS A 18 -6.67 11.19 15.26
N PRO A 19 -7.88 11.24 14.66
CA PRO A 19 -9.11 11.30 15.49
C PRO A 19 -9.31 10.07 16.37
N PHE A 20 -8.85 8.90 15.92
CA PHE A 20 -8.94 7.66 16.68
C PHE A 20 -7.80 7.49 17.69
N CYS A 21 -6.79 8.34 17.60
CA CYS A 21 -5.61 8.32 18.46
C CYS A 21 -5.79 9.16 19.72
N ASP A 22 -6.89 9.90 19.80
CA ASP A 22 -7.17 10.71 20.99
C ASP A 22 -7.51 9.78 22.16
N SER A 23 -6.74 9.88 23.24
CA SER A 23 -6.92 9.07 24.43
C SER A 23 -8.31 9.25 25.06
N LYS A 24 -9.01 10.33 24.75
CA LYS A 24 -10.39 10.57 25.19
C LYS A 24 -11.38 9.68 24.43
N VAL A 25 -11.07 9.34 23.20
CA VAL A 25 -11.91 8.49 22.36
C VAL A 25 -11.60 7.02 22.59
N ASN A 26 -10.32 6.69 22.79
CA ASN A 26 -9.91 5.30 23.02
C ASN A 26 -8.78 5.22 24.06
N PRO A 27 -9.13 5.12 25.36
CA PRO A 27 -8.14 5.11 26.43
C PRO A 27 -7.24 3.88 26.45
N TYR A 28 -7.57 2.84 25.68
CA TYR A 28 -6.76 1.62 25.61
C TYR A 28 -5.55 1.77 24.69
N TRP A 29 -5.53 2.81 23.84
CA TRP A 29 -4.41 3.05 22.94
C TRP A 29 -3.35 3.91 23.62
N ARG A 30 -2.23 3.30 23.94
CA ARG A 30 -1.05 4.05 24.39
C ARG A 30 -0.35 4.62 23.17
N LYS A 31 0.25 5.81 23.27
CA LYS A 31 0.96 6.45 22.17
C LYS A 31 1.97 5.52 21.51
N ARG A 32 2.67 4.72 22.31
CA ARG A 32 3.68 3.78 21.81
C ARG A 32 3.07 2.70 20.94
N ASP A 33 1.99 2.08 21.42
CA ASP A 33 1.33 1.00 20.73
C ASP A 33 0.68 1.50 19.44
N LEU A 34 0.13 2.69 19.49
CA LEU A 34 -0.48 3.33 18.34
C LEU A 34 0.52 3.63 17.24
N ARG A 35 1.73 4.11 17.59
CA ARG A 35 2.78 4.35 16.60
C ARG A 35 3.17 3.06 15.88
N GLY A 36 3.32 1.97 16.63
CA GLY A 36 3.62 0.67 16.05
C GLY A 36 2.52 0.19 15.12
N TYR A 37 1.28 0.33 15.55
CA TYR A 37 0.13 -0.05 14.75
C TYR A 37 0.05 0.75 13.44
N ILE A 38 0.19 2.08 13.52
CA ILE A 38 0.16 2.95 12.34
C ILE A 38 1.29 2.59 11.37
N ARG A 39 2.47 2.34 11.90
CA ARG A 39 3.62 1.97 11.07
C ARG A 39 3.37 0.67 10.33
N ASP A 40 2.89 -0.35 11.02
CA ASP A 40 2.61 -1.65 10.41
C ASP A 40 1.51 -1.53 9.36
N ALA A 41 0.44 -0.81 9.67
CA ALA A 41 -0.64 -0.58 8.73
C ALA A 41 -0.16 0.18 7.48
N ALA A 42 0.67 1.20 7.68
CA ALA A 42 1.22 2.00 6.57
C ALA A 42 2.14 1.17 5.67
N LEU A 43 2.94 0.29 6.25
CA LEU A 43 3.81 -0.58 5.46
C LEU A 43 2.99 -1.59 4.65
N THR A 44 1.88 -2.06 5.21
CA THR A 44 0.93 -2.92 4.48
C THR A 44 0.30 -2.17 3.31
N THR A 45 -0.11 -0.92 3.53
CA THR A 45 -0.66 -0.06 2.47
C THR A 45 0.36 0.13 1.35
N ALA A 46 1.60 0.48 1.69
CA ALA A 46 2.65 0.68 0.71
C ALA A 46 2.93 -0.61 -0.08
N TYR A 47 2.99 -1.74 0.60
CA TYR A 47 3.21 -3.04 -0.04
C TYR A 47 2.06 -3.38 -1.00
N SER A 48 0.80 -3.17 -0.57
CA SER A 48 -0.36 -3.42 -1.43
C SER A 48 -0.32 -2.58 -2.70
N MET A 49 0.04 -1.30 -2.60
CA MET A 49 0.16 -0.42 -3.76
C MET A 49 1.23 -0.91 -4.72
N VAL A 50 2.39 -1.29 -4.19
CA VAL A 50 3.52 -1.80 -5.00
C VAL A 50 3.12 -3.10 -5.68
N GLU A 51 2.53 -4.03 -4.94
CA GLU A 51 2.15 -5.33 -5.48
C GLU A 51 1.07 -5.22 -6.55
N SER A 52 0.05 -4.40 -6.31
CA SER A 52 -1.02 -4.18 -7.30
C SER A 52 -0.49 -3.59 -8.60
N MET A 53 0.39 -2.61 -8.50
CA MET A 53 1.01 -2.01 -9.68
C MET A 53 1.92 -3.00 -10.41
N ALA A 54 2.72 -3.77 -9.66
CA ALA A 54 3.61 -4.77 -10.24
C ALA A 54 2.83 -5.83 -11.00
N GLU A 55 1.75 -6.34 -10.42
CA GLU A 55 0.90 -7.34 -11.09
C GLU A 55 0.26 -6.79 -12.35
N ARG A 56 -0.25 -5.57 -12.30
CA ARG A 56 -0.87 -4.92 -13.45
C ARG A 56 0.13 -4.71 -14.57
N ASN A 57 1.30 -4.19 -14.25
CA ASN A 57 2.34 -3.96 -15.24
C ASN A 57 2.81 -5.28 -15.87
N ALA A 58 2.99 -6.31 -15.06
CA ALA A 58 3.39 -7.63 -15.54
C ALA A 58 2.32 -8.23 -16.47
N LYS A 59 1.05 -8.10 -16.10
CA LYS A 59 -0.05 -8.64 -16.90
C LYS A 59 -0.14 -7.94 -18.27
N VAL A 60 0.03 -6.61 -18.29
CA VAL A 60 0.05 -5.85 -19.57
C VAL A 60 1.23 -6.30 -20.42
N ASP A 61 2.41 -6.50 -19.83
CA ASP A 61 3.57 -6.98 -20.58
C ASP A 61 3.38 -8.41 -21.11
N TYR A 62 2.66 -9.23 -20.35
CA TYR A 62 2.43 -10.64 -20.73
C TYR A 62 1.46 -10.79 -21.89
N ASP A 63 0.28 -10.15 -21.83
CA ASP A 63 -0.75 -10.33 -22.85
C ASP A 63 -1.52 -9.05 -23.23
N GLY A 64 -1.08 -7.90 -22.76
CA GLY A 64 -1.69 -6.62 -23.11
C GLY A 64 -2.95 -6.26 -22.32
N GLU A 65 -3.41 -7.15 -21.43
CA GLU A 65 -4.63 -6.93 -20.65
C GLU A 65 -4.29 -6.79 -19.16
N PRO A 66 -4.73 -5.72 -18.48
CA PRO A 66 -4.39 -5.52 -17.08
C PRO A 66 -5.11 -6.44 -16.11
N ASN A 67 -6.14 -7.12 -16.56
CA ASN A 67 -6.98 -7.99 -15.74
C ASN A 67 -7.00 -9.41 -16.29
N GLY A 68 -7.36 -10.35 -15.45
CA GLY A 68 -7.49 -11.75 -15.82
C GLY A 68 -6.26 -12.56 -15.41
N TRP A 69 -6.42 -13.36 -14.39
CA TRP A 69 -5.34 -14.18 -13.83
C TRP A 69 -5.46 -15.60 -14.38
N THR A 70 -4.38 -16.10 -14.98
CA THR A 70 -4.32 -17.47 -15.48
C THR A 70 -3.15 -18.21 -14.81
N PRO A 71 -3.20 -19.56 -14.74
CA PRO A 71 -2.06 -20.33 -14.21
C PRO A 71 -0.75 -20.08 -14.99
N GLU A 72 -0.86 -19.90 -16.31
CA GLU A 72 0.30 -19.61 -17.17
C GLU A 72 0.92 -18.26 -16.84
N PHE A 73 0.09 -17.23 -16.64
CA PHE A 73 0.57 -15.92 -16.21
C PHE A 73 1.20 -16.01 -14.82
N SER A 74 0.59 -16.73 -13.90
CA SER A 74 1.11 -16.89 -12.55
C SER A 74 2.52 -17.47 -12.55
N ALA A 75 2.76 -18.51 -13.35
CA ALA A 75 4.07 -19.11 -13.47
C ALA A 75 5.10 -18.15 -14.07
N TRP A 76 4.70 -17.43 -15.11
CA TRP A 76 5.57 -16.44 -15.77
C TRP A 76 5.92 -15.29 -14.82
N TYR A 77 4.94 -14.79 -14.09
CA TYR A 77 5.12 -13.67 -13.15
C TYR A 77 5.99 -14.08 -11.95
N ARG A 78 5.84 -15.30 -11.46
CA ARG A 78 6.62 -15.78 -10.31
C ARG A 78 8.11 -15.67 -10.55
N GLU A 79 8.57 -15.92 -11.76
CA GLU A 79 9.99 -15.82 -12.12
C GLU A 79 10.48 -14.37 -12.19
N ARG A 80 9.57 -13.41 -12.37
CA ARG A 80 9.90 -12.00 -12.60
C ARG A 80 9.38 -11.06 -11.51
N HIS A 81 8.82 -11.63 -10.47
CA HIS A 81 8.13 -10.92 -9.41
C HIS A 81 8.97 -9.80 -8.78
N GLU A 82 10.20 -10.10 -8.39
CA GLU A 82 11.06 -9.13 -7.72
C GLU A 82 11.39 -7.93 -8.62
N GLN A 83 11.58 -8.16 -9.91
CA GLN A 83 11.86 -7.10 -10.85
C GLN A 83 10.67 -6.14 -10.95
N TYR A 84 9.46 -6.67 -11.08
CA TYR A 84 8.26 -5.84 -11.17
C TYR A 84 7.97 -5.11 -9.87
N LEU A 85 8.22 -5.74 -8.73
CA LEU A 85 8.08 -5.09 -7.43
C LEU A 85 9.03 -3.91 -7.30
N LYS A 86 10.27 -4.08 -7.70
CA LYS A 86 11.27 -3.01 -7.64
C LYS A 86 10.90 -1.84 -8.54
N GLU A 87 10.51 -2.12 -9.78
CA GLU A 87 10.10 -1.08 -10.74
C GLU A 87 8.87 -0.33 -10.23
N ALA A 88 7.88 -1.04 -9.69
CA ALA A 88 6.69 -0.42 -9.15
C ALA A 88 7.02 0.45 -7.94
N ARG A 89 7.89 -0.01 -7.04
CA ARG A 89 8.28 0.76 -5.87
C ARG A 89 9.02 2.04 -6.28
N ASP A 90 9.96 1.94 -7.21
CA ASP A 90 10.70 3.11 -7.69
C ASP A 90 9.75 4.14 -8.31
N PHE A 91 8.77 3.68 -9.09
CA PHE A 91 7.77 4.56 -9.67
C PHE A 91 6.91 5.23 -8.59
N LEU A 92 6.40 4.46 -7.64
CA LEU A 92 5.52 4.99 -6.59
C LEU A 92 6.25 5.89 -5.60
N ASP A 93 7.53 5.65 -5.35
CA ASP A 93 8.33 6.54 -4.51
C ASP A 93 8.36 7.97 -5.08
N GLU A 94 8.37 8.11 -6.39
CA GLU A 94 8.44 9.41 -7.05
C GLU A 94 7.08 9.97 -7.45
N ASP A 95 6.18 9.11 -7.93
CA ASP A 95 4.99 9.56 -8.64
C ASP A 95 3.66 9.29 -7.91
N ALA A 96 3.65 8.53 -6.82
CA ALA A 96 2.42 8.30 -6.08
C ALA A 96 1.88 9.60 -5.49
N THR A 97 0.58 9.83 -5.63
CA THR A 97 -0.07 11.01 -5.07
C THR A 97 -0.65 10.69 -3.69
N ASN A 98 -0.86 11.74 -2.89
CA ASN A 98 -1.53 11.58 -1.60
C ASN A 98 -2.95 11.03 -1.76
N ASP A 99 -3.64 11.44 -2.83
CA ASP A 99 -4.99 10.96 -3.11
C ASP A 99 -5.01 9.45 -3.38
N GLU A 100 -4.03 8.94 -4.11
CA GLU A 100 -3.89 7.50 -4.36
C GLU A 100 -3.63 6.72 -3.06
N ILE A 101 -2.78 7.26 -2.20
CA ILE A 101 -2.49 6.66 -0.89
C ILE A 101 -3.76 6.66 -0.02
N ASP A 102 -4.46 7.79 0.01
CA ASP A 102 -5.69 7.94 0.80
C ASP A 102 -6.78 6.98 0.33
N GLU A 103 -6.91 6.78 -0.99
CA GLU A 103 -7.85 5.83 -1.55
C GLU A 103 -7.55 4.41 -1.10
N GLU A 104 -6.29 4.01 -1.11
CA GLU A 104 -5.88 2.69 -0.65
C GLU A 104 -6.16 2.51 0.85
N ILE A 105 -5.90 3.55 1.65
CA ILE A 105 -6.20 3.52 3.08
C ILE A 105 -7.71 3.34 3.31
N GLU A 106 -8.53 4.07 2.57
CA GLU A 106 -10.00 3.95 2.66
C GLU A 106 -10.47 2.54 2.32
N ASN A 107 -9.90 1.95 1.28
CA ASN A 107 -10.23 0.58 0.88
C ASN A 107 -9.88 -0.43 1.99
N GLU A 108 -8.74 -0.26 2.63
CA GLU A 108 -8.33 -1.13 3.73
C GLU A 108 -9.24 -0.96 4.95
N LEU A 109 -9.60 0.29 5.28
CA LEU A 109 -10.50 0.56 6.40
C LEU A 109 -11.89 -0.02 6.18
N GLU A 110 -12.40 0.04 4.95
CA GLU A 110 -13.67 -0.57 4.60
C GLU A 110 -13.63 -2.09 4.81
N ALA A 111 -12.53 -2.73 4.43
CA ALA A 111 -12.34 -4.15 4.61
C ALA A 111 -12.34 -4.55 6.09
N TRP A 112 -11.84 -3.69 6.97
CA TRP A 112 -11.81 -3.96 8.40
C TRP A 112 -13.20 -3.89 9.06
N ASN A 113 -14.12 -3.17 8.45
CA ASN A 113 -15.48 -2.99 8.98
C ASN A 113 -16.45 -4.08 8.51
N ASP A 114 -16.01 -4.95 7.63
CA ASP A 114 -16.78 -6.12 7.19
C ASP A 114 -16.50 -7.33 8.14
#